data_8d9b0b4b6be0b77c246e7772c34650e1
#
_entry.id   8d9b0b4b6be0b77c246e7772c34650e1
#
_cell.length_a   1.000
_cell.length_b   1.000
_cell.length_c   1.000
_cell.angle_alpha   90.00
_cell.angle_beta   90.00
_cell.angle_gamma   90.00
#
_symmetry.space_group_name_H-M   'P 1'
#
loop_
_entity.id
_entity.type
_entity.pdbx_description
1 polymer ?
#
loop_
_entity_poly.entity_id
_entity_poly.type
_entity_poly.pdbx_seq_one_letter_code
_entity_poly.pdbx_strand_id
1 'polypeptide(L)'
;MQIAYHTYSSYQSLFHKNRRKNDNLEQQAQALFKSWFVDFEPFKDGKLVDSELGMIPEGWRVGNLLDIAKLYDAKRKPLSSRERENMKKIYPYYGATSIMDYVDKYIFDGTYLLMGEDGSVMDDKGYPYLQYVFGKFWSNNHAHVMQGKNNFSTEMLHCLLLKKNISPIVTGAVQAKISQANMRKILITQPPHEITIIFSSHIKPIYEIRKKNELENQRLSILRDTLLPKLMSGKLKINDINN
;
A
#
# COMPACT_ATOMS: atom_id res chain seq x y z
N MET A 1 -33.12 18.18 10.86
CA MET A 1 -32.81 16.78 11.15
C MET A 1 -32.78 15.91 9.87
N GLN A 2 -33.84 15.95 9.05
CA GLN A 2 -33.97 15.12 7.83
C GLN A 2 -32.86 15.36 6.78
N ILE A 3 -32.43 16.59 6.56
CA ILE A 3 -31.37 16.95 5.59
C ILE A 3 -29.99 16.50 6.07
N ALA A 4 -29.67 16.66 7.37
CA ALA A 4 -28.43 16.14 7.95
C ALA A 4 -28.33 14.60 7.78
N TYR A 5 -29.45 13.90 7.94
CA TYR A 5 -29.54 12.47 7.71
C TYR A 5 -29.31 12.11 6.23
N HIS A 6 -29.91 12.83 5.27
CA HIS A 6 -29.70 12.61 3.85
C HIS A 6 -28.26 12.86 3.43
N THR A 7 -27.64 13.93 3.91
CA THR A 7 -26.23 14.25 3.64
C THR A 7 -25.31 13.17 4.20
N TYR A 8 -25.58 12.70 5.42
CA TYR A 8 -24.82 11.60 6.04
C TYR A 8 -24.99 10.29 5.28
N SER A 9 -26.20 9.93 4.87
CA SER A 9 -26.48 8.72 4.10
C SER A 9 -25.77 8.74 2.73
N SER A 10 -25.80 9.86 2.02
CA SER A 10 -25.10 10.05 0.74
C SER A 10 -23.59 9.93 0.90
N TYR A 11 -23.02 10.52 1.96
CA TYR A 11 -21.63 10.40 2.34
C TYR A 11 -21.23 8.93 2.55
N GLN A 12 -21.99 8.20 3.40
CA GLN A 12 -21.72 6.79 3.68
C GLN A 12 -21.77 5.95 2.41
N SER A 13 -22.77 6.18 1.56
CA SER A 13 -22.93 5.48 0.29
C SER A 13 -21.70 5.68 -0.62
N LEU A 14 -21.23 6.93 -0.81
CA LEU A 14 -20.08 7.25 -1.65
C LEU A 14 -18.78 6.69 -1.08
N PHE A 15 -18.57 6.83 0.23
CA PHE A 15 -17.42 6.29 0.94
C PHE A 15 -17.29 4.76 0.76
N HIS A 16 -18.37 4.03 0.99
CA HIS A 16 -18.40 2.58 0.81
C HIS A 16 -18.27 2.18 -0.66
N LYS A 17 -18.87 2.94 -1.59
CA LYS A 17 -18.70 2.71 -3.04
C LYS A 17 -17.25 2.83 -3.47
N ASN A 18 -16.52 3.83 -2.99
CA ASN A 18 -15.12 4.01 -3.29
C ASN A 18 -14.26 2.89 -2.70
N ARG A 19 -14.54 2.42 -1.50
CA ARG A 19 -13.86 1.25 -0.92
C ARG A 19 -14.06 0.01 -1.78
N ARG A 20 -15.31 -0.35 -2.11
CA ARG A 20 -15.60 -1.50 -2.99
C ARG A 20 -14.94 -1.40 -4.35
N LYS A 21 -14.89 -0.20 -4.94
CA LYS A 21 -14.14 0.03 -6.18
C LYS A 21 -12.66 -0.26 -6.01
N ASN A 22 -12.06 0.21 -4.92
CA ASN A 22 -10.65 -0.01 -4.63
C ASN A 22 -10.31 -1.48 -4.40
N ASP A 23 -11.17 -2.21 -3.69
CA ASP A 23 -11.04 -3.67 -3.50
C ASP A 23 -11.10 -4.40 -4.84
N ASN A 24 -12.03 -4.03 -5.72
CA ASN A 24 -12.14 -4.61 -7.08
C ASN A 24 -10.93 -4.28 -7.95
N LEU A 25 -10.45 -3.04 -7.93
CA LEU A 25 -9.26 -2.61 -8.66
C LEU A 25 -7.99 -3.36 -8.18
N GLU A 26 -7.88 -3.61 -6.87
CA GLU A 26 -6.79 -4.43 -6.33
C GLU A 26 -6.87 -5.88 -6.83
N GLN A 27 -8.06 -6.47 -6.83
CA GLN A 27 -8.27 -7.81 -7.39
C GLN A 27 -7.91 -7.88 -8.87
N GLN A 28 -8.27 -6.86 -9.67
CA GLN A 28 -7.89 -6.78 -11.09
C GLN A 28 -6.36 -6.70 -11.26
N ALA A 29 -5.68 -5.86 -10.48
CA ALA A 29 -4.22 -5.76 -10.51
C ALA A 29 -3.56 -7.09 -10.12
N GLN A 30 -4.09 -7.79 -9.11
CA GLN A 30 -3.61 -9.11 -8.70
C GLN A 30 -3.85 -10.19 -9.75
N ALA A 31 -5.02 -10.19 -10.39
CA ALA A 31 -5.33 -11.13 -11.46
C ALA A 31 -4.39 -10.93 -12.66
N LEU A 32 -4.14 -9.68 -13.03
CA LEU A 32 -3.21 -9.34 -14.09
C LEU A 32 -1.78 -9.76 -13.74
N PHE A 33 -1.34 -9.47 -12.49
CA PHE A 33 -0.02 -9.89 -12.01
C PHE A 33 0.12 -11.41 -12.03
N LYS A 34 -0.87 -12.14 -11.54
CA LYS A 34 -0.88 -13.59 -11.53
C LYS A 34 -0.77 -14.15 -12.95
N SER A 35 -1.59 -13.67 -13.88
CA SER A 35 -1.56 -14.08 -15.29
C SER A 35 -0.17 -13.91 -15.93
N TRP A 36 0.51 -12.80 -15.66
CA TRP A 36 1.80 -12.48 -16.29
C TRP A 36 3.01 -13.12 -15.61
N PHE A 37 3.05 -13.18 -14.27
CA PHE A 37 4.27 -13.50 -13.49
C PHE A 37 4.18 -14.80 -12.69
N VAL A 38 3.02 -15.45 -12.68
CA VAL A 38 2.79 -16.75 -12.04
C VAL A 38 2.36 -17.80 -13.04
N ASP A 39 1.35 -17.48 -13.86
CA ASP A 39 0.80 -18.41 -14.84
C ASP A 39 1.49 -18.26 -16.21
N PHE A 40 2.24 -17.17 -16.43
CA PHE A 40 2.97 -16.86 -17.66
C PHE A 40 2.09 -16.88 -18.93
N GLU A 41 0.80 -16.53 -18.81
CA GLU A 41 -0.17 -16.59 -19.90
C GLU A 41 0.27 -15.90 -21.20
N PRO A 42 0.84 -14.66 -21.17
CA PRO A 42 1.30 -14.00 -22.40
C PRO A 42 2.54 -14.64 -23.02
N PHE A 43 3.17 -15.60 -22.33
CA PHE A 43 4.44 -16.21 -22.72
C PHE A 43 4.33 -17.72 -22.98
N LYS A 44 3.11 -18.27 -23.02
CA LYS A 44 2.84 -19.72 -23.16
C LYS A 44 3.38 -20.33 -24.46
N ASP A 45 3.40 -19.54 -25.54
CA ASP A 45 3.88 -20.00 -26.85
C ASP A 45 5.41 -19.92 -26.96
N GLY A 46 6.07 -19.34 -25.93
CA GLY A 46 7.52 -19.25 -25.84
C GLY A 46 8.15 -20.47 -25.20
N LYS A 47 9.47 -20.53 -25.24
CA LYS A 47 10.25 -21.58 -24.57
C LYS A 47 10.31 -21.32 -23.06
N LEU A 48 10.08 -22.36 -22.28
CA LEU A 48 10.30 -22.34 -20.83
C LEU A 48 11.64 -23.00 -20.51
N VAL A 49 12.30 -22.48 -19.46
CA VAL A 49 13.59 -22.98 -18.94
C VAL A 49 13.47 -23.28 -17.45
N ASP A 50 14.22 -24.27 -16.98
CA ASP A 50 14.23 -24.65 -15.58
C ASP A 50 14.95 -23.61 -14.72
N SER A 51 14.46 -23.38 -13.50
CA SER A 51 15.03 -22.44 -12.53
C SER A 51 14.79 -22.87 -11.09
N GLU A 52 15.39 -22.19 -10.12
CA GLU A 52 15.16 -22.39 -8.68
C GLU A 52 13.68 -22.17 -8.26
N LEU A 53 12.89 -21.49 -9.08
CA LEU A 53 11.46 -21.21 -8.84
C LEU A 53 10.55 -22.07 -9.75
N GLY A 54 11.09 -23.12 -10.38
CA GLY A 54 10.43 -23.94 -11.40
C GLY A 54 10.60 -23.38 -12.81
N MET A 55 9.71 -23.78 -13.71
CA MET A 55 9.77 -23.37 -15.12
C MET A 55 9.43 -21.90 -15.28
N ILE A 56 10.32 -21.14 -15.90
CA ILE A 56 10.14 -19.72 -16.22
C ILE A 56 10.35 -19.46 -17.71
N PRO A 57 9.78 -18.39 -18.30
CA PRO A 57 10.01 -18.07 -19.70
C PRO A 57 11.52 -17.83 -20.00
N GLU A 58 11.98 -18.24 -21.17
CA GLU A 58 13.34 -17.99 -21.62
C GLU A 58 13.65 -16.49 -21.62
N GLY A 59 14.86 -16.12 -21.16
CA GLY A 59 15.26 -14.73 -20.99
C GLY A 59 14.85 -14.11 -19.64
N TRP A 60 14.02 -14.81 -18.84
CA TRP A 60 13.78 -14.40 -17.46
C TRP A 60 14.88 -14.95 -16.55
N ARG A 61 15.03 -14.34 -15.38
CA ARG A 61 16.01 -14.79 -14.38
C ARG A 61 15.40 -14.86 -12.99
N VAL A 62 16.00 -15.62 -12.11
CA VAL A 62 15.72 -15.59 -10.68
C VAL A 62 16.65 -14.57 -10.03
N GLY A 63 16.08 -13.78 -9.13
CA GLY A 63 16.79 -12.82 -8.29
C GLY A 63 16.11 -12.67 -6.95
N ASN A 64 16.52 -11.71 -6.16
CA ASN A 64 15.93 -11.47 -4.85
C ASN A 64 15.13 -10.15 -4.81
N LEU A 65 14.29 -10.01 -3.78
CA LEU A 65 13.44 -8.82 -3.60
C LEU A 65 14.25 -7.51 -3.61
N LEU A 66 15.43 -7.49 -2.99
CA LEU A 66 16.25 -6.27 -2.91
C LEU A 66 16.96 -5.92 -4.22
N ASP A 67 16.89 -6.77 -5.26
CA ASP A 67 17.34 -6.41 -6.61
C ASP A 67 16.34 -5.45 -7.28
N ILE A 68 15.07 -5.50 -6.88
CA ILE A 68 13.97 -4.71 -7.46
C ILE A 68 13.35 -3.71 -6.49
N ALA A 69 13.69 -3.77 -5.20
CA ALA A 69 13.22 -2.86 -4.15
C ALA A 69 14.37 -2.02 -3.58
N LYS A 70 14.14 -0.71 -3.47
CA LYS A 70 15.02 0.23 -2.77
C LYS A 70 14.44 0.50 -1.40
N LEU A 71 15.22 0.24 -0.34
CA LEU A 71 14.84 0.51 1.05
C LEU A 71 15.22 1.92 1.47
N TYR A 72 14.37 2.52 2.28
CA TYR A 72 14.54 3.85 2.86
C TYR A 72 14.53 3.83 4.40
N ASP A 73 14.78 2.69 5.00
CA ASP A 73 14.70 2.45 6.44
C ASP A 73 15.58 3.39 7.27
N ALA A 74 16.74 3.77 6.72
CA ALA A 74 17.63 4.73 7.37
C ALA A 74 17.03 6.13 7.57
N LYS A 75 15.97 6.47 6.83
CA LYS A 75 15.25 7.75 6.99
C LYS A 75 14.18 7.71 8.06
N ARG A 76 13.78 6.52 8.52
CA ARG A 76 12.72 6.37 9.53
C ARG A 76 13.18 6.97 10.88
N LYS A 77 12.23 7.54 11.58
CA LYS A 77 12.49 8.12 12.90
C LYS A 77 11.31 7.81 13.82
N PRO A 78 11.50 6.95 14.83
CA PRO A 78 10.44 6.70 15.80
C PRO A 78 10.19 7.96 16.63
N LEU A 79 8.94 8.22 16.96
CA LEU A 79 8.49 9.25 17.87
C LEU A 79 7.74 8.59 19.02
N SER A 80 8.08 8.94 20.23
CA SER A 80 7.35 8.51 21.43
C SER A 80 5.93 9.10 21.45
N SER A 81 5.01 8.50 22.21
CA SER A 81 3.66 9.05 22.39
C SER A 81 3.69 10.47 22.92
N ARG A 82 4.58 10.75 23.90
CA ARG A 82 4.75 12.09 24.49
C ARG A 82 5.18 13.15 23.48
N GLU A 83 6.09 12.82 22.56
CA GLU A 83 6.47 13.74 21.48
C GLU A 83 5.31 14.03 20.55
N ARG A 84 4.51 12.99 20.21
CA ARG A 84 3.36 13.11 19.29
C ARG A 84 2.17 13.87 19.89
N GLU A 85 1.94 13.79 21.21
CA GLU A 85 0.85 14.48 21.90
C GLU A 85 0.86 16.00 21.67
N ASN A 86 2.03 16.60 21.59
CA ASN A 86 2.20 18.05 21.42
C ASN A 86 2.25 18.50 19.94
N MET A 87 2.14 17.57 18.99
CA MET A 87 2.19 17.88 17.57
C MET A 87 0.80 18.15 16.98
N LYS A 88 0.73 19.08 16.00
CA LYS A 88 -0.48 19.25 15.19
C LYS A 88 -0.72 18.00 14.38
N LYS A 89 -1.97 17.55 14.30
CA LYS A 89 -2.38 16.31 13.62
C LYS A 89 -2.61 16.55 12.12
N ILE A 90 -1.51 16.69 11.34
CA ILE A 90 -1.54 17.07 9.91
C ILE A 90 -1.20 15.88 9.00
N TYR A 91 -0.06 15.22 9.25
CA TYR A 91 0.45 14.16 8.40
C TYR A 91 0.34 12.80 9.09
N PRO A 92 -0.04 11.73 8.37
CA PRO A 92 -0.17 10.41 8.96
C PRO A 92 1.19 9.88 9.44
N TYR A 93 1.18 9.25 10.62
CA TYR A 93 2.28 8.55 11.24
C TYR A 93 2.03 7.05 11.20
N TYR A 94 2.77 6.35 10.33
CA TYR A 94 2.57 4.92 10.06
C TYR A 94 3.37 4.04 11.01
N GLY A 95 2.70 2.97 11.46
CA GLY A 95 3.26 1.81 12.14
C GLY A 95 3.42 0.60 11.24
N ALA A 96 3.54 -0.59 11.84
CA ALA A 96 3.71 -1.86 11.11
C ALA A 96 2.53 -2.17 10.17
N THR A 97 1.28 -1.91 10.58
CA THR A 97 0.08 -2.37 9.87
C THR A 97 -0.92 -1.25 9.53
N SER A 98 -0.80 -0.07 10.16
CA SER A 98 -1.78 1.01 10.00
C SER A 98 -1.21 2.37 10.40
N ILE A 99 -2.00 3.42 10.16
CA ILE A 99 -1.77 4.74 10.75
C ILE A 99 -1.97 4.62 12.26
N MET A 100 -0.93 4.95 13.03
CA MET A 100 -0.95 4.95 14.50
C MET A 100 -1.38 6.30 15.07
N ASP A 101 -1.06 7.39 14.36
CA ASP A 101 -1.29 8.76 14.80
C ASP A 101 -1.13 9.73 13.64
N TYR A 102 -1.22 11.03 13.94
CA TYR A 102 -0.86 12.12 13.03
C TYR A 102 0.19 13.03 13.69
N VAL A 103 1.03 13.66 12.86
CA VAL A 103 2.13 14.54 13.29
C VAL A 103 2.15 15.83 12.47
N ASP A 104 2.90 16.84 12.89
CA ASP A 104 2.97 18.16 12.25
C ASP A 104 4.00 18.26 11.11
N LYS A 105 4.84 17.24 10.96
CA LYS A 105 5.91 17.17 9.95
C LYS A 105 5.87 15.85 9.20
N TYR A 106 6.58 15.78 8.09
CA TYR A 106 6.74 14.55 7.31
C TYR A 106 8.22 14.32 6.99
N ILE A 107 8.59 13.08 6.73
CA ILE A 107 9.93 12.66 6.29
C ILE A 107 9.91 11.98 4.92
N PHE A 108 8.73 11.60 4.45
CA PHE A 108 8.53 11.03 3.13
C PHE A 108 7.50 11.87 2.36
N ASP A 109 7.74 12.03 1.05
CA ASP A 109 6.80 12.59 0.09
C ASP A 109 6.90 11.80 -1.21
N GLY A 110 5.78 11.26 -1.68
CA GLY A 110 5.71 10.41 -2.87
C GLY A 110 4.94 9.11 -2.63
N THR A 111 5.13 8.13 -3.51
CA THR A 111 4.49 6.80 -3.41
C THR A 111 5.49 5.78 -2.88
N TYR A 112 5.11 5.08 -1.82
CA TYR A 112 5.92 4.07 -1.15
C TYR A 112 5.10 2.83 -0.79
N LEU A 113 5.78 1.72 -0.62
CA LEU A 113 5.24 0.51 -0.03
C LEU A 113 5.85 0.32 1.36
N LEU A 114 4.99 0.22 2.37
CA LEU A 114 5.41 -0.13 3.72
C LEU A 114 5.11 -1.60 3.96
N MET A 115 6.03 -2.32 4.61
CA MET A 115 5.90 -3.73 4.98
C MET A 115 6.26 -3.88 6.45
N GLY A 116 5.43 -4.54 7.24
CA GLY A 116 5.68 -4.76 8.67
C GLY A 116 7.07 -5.36 8.92
N GLU A 117 7.86 -4.73 9.81
CA GLU A 117 9.21 -5.18 10.16
C GLU A 117 9.23 -6.03 11.43
N ASP A 118 8.45 -5.63 12.44
CA ASP A 118 8.38 -6.34 13.72
C ASP A 118 6.96 -6.32 14.33
N GLY A 119 6.68 -7.28 15.20
CA GLY A 119 5.37 -7.50 15.79
C GLY A 119 4.41 -8.16 14.80
N SER A 120 3.45 -7.40 14.27
CA SER A 120 2.52 -7.90 13.26
C SER A 120 3.16 -7.76 11.87
N VAL A 121 3.76 -8.83 11.35
CA VAL A 121 4.49 -8.82 10.08
C VAL A 121 3.76 -9.54 8.95
N MET A 122 2.91 -10.52 9.27
CA MET A 122 2.15 -11.33 8.31
C MET A 122 0.81 -11.78 8.90
N ASP A 123 -0.12 -12.16 8.02
CA ASP A 123 -1.40 -12.78 8.37
C ASP A 123 -1.27 -14.30 8.61
N ASP A 124 -2.39 -14.96 8.92
CA ASP A 124 -2.47 -16.41 9.19
C ASP A 124 -2.09 -17.28 7.97
N LYS A 125 -2.11 -16.70 6.77
CA LYS A 125 -1.70 -17.37 5.51
C LYS A 125 -0.22 -17.15 5.20
N GLY A 126 0.48 -16.38 6.03
CA GLY A 126 1.88 -16.02 5.83
C GLY A 126 2.07 -14.87 4.82
N TYR A 127 1.04 -14.09 4.50
CA TYR A 127 1.17 -12.94 3.62
C TYR A 127 1.57 -11.71 4.42
N PRO A 128 2.51 -10.87 3.91
CA PRO A 128 2.98 -9.70 4.64
C PRO A 128 1.88 -8.66 4.83
N TYR A 129 1.89 -7.98 5.99
CA TYR A 129 1.13 -6.75 6.13
C TYR A 129 1.78 -5.64 5.32
N LEU A 130 1.05 -5.16 4.32
CA LEU A 130 1.50 -4.13 3.38
C LEU A 130 0.61 -2.90 3.46
N GLN A 131 1.22 -1.72 3.31
CA GLN A 131 0.51 -0.46 3.20
C GLN A 131 1.05 0.29 1.97
N TYR A 132 0.22 0.46 0.95
CA TYR A 132 0.53 1.29 -0.20
C TYR A 132 0.22 2.74 0.14
N VAL A 133 1.24 3.55 0.32
CA VAL A 133 1.16 4.91 0.86
C VAL A 133 1.59 5.92 -0.18
N PHE A 134 0.90 7.06 -0.23
CA PHE A 134 1.23 8.16 -1.14
C PHE A 134 1.05 9.52 -0.48
N GLY A 135 1.77 10.53 -1.00
CA GLY A 135 1.79 11.88 -0.46
C GLY A 135 2.78 12.02 0.71
N LYS A 136 2.49 12.97 1.61
CA LYS A 136 3.34 13.32 2.75
C LYS A 136 3.01 12.50 3.97
N PHE A 137 4.00 11.81 4.54
CA PHE A 137 3.81 10.98 5.71
C PHE A 137 5.08 10.83 6.55
N TRP A 138 4.92 10.25 7.73
CA TRP A 138 5.98 9.83 8.63
C TRP A 138 5.87 8.33 8.89
N SER A 139 6.98 7.61 8.98
CA SER A 139 7.01 6.20 9.35
C SER A 139 7.91 6.00 10.56
N ASN A 140 7.46 5.14 11.48
CA ASN A 140 8.29 4.65 12.57
C ASN A 140 9.23 3.53 12.11
N ASN A 141 9.91 2.89 13.04
CA ASN A 141 10.85 1.79 12.78
C ASN A 141 10.18 0.39 12.74
N HIS A 142 8.84 0.29 12.87
CA HIS A 142 8.13 -1.00 12.83
C HIS A 142 7.67 -1.39 11.42
N ALA A 143 7.98 -0.61 10.40
CA ALA A 143 7.72 -0.94 9.01
C ALA A 143 8.92 -0.62 8.12
N HIS A 144 9.31 -1.54 7.25
CA HIS A 144 10.20 -1.24 6.13
C HIS A 144 9.54 -0.27 5.18
N VAL A 145 10.28 0.73 4.70
CA VAL A 145 9.81 1.71 3.73
C VAL A 145 10.55 1.49 2.42
N MET A 146 9.83 1.17 1.34
CA MET A 146 10.45 0.81 0.08
C MET A 146 9.78 1.43 -1.14
N GLN A 147 10.52 1.51 -2.22
CA GLN A 147 10.04 1.81 -3.57
C GLN A 147 10.63 0.80 -4.56
N GLY A 148 10.00 0.67 -5.70
CA GLY A 148 10.55 -0.07 -6.81
C GLY A 148 11.83 0.57 -7.35
N LYS A 149 12.74 -0.24 -7.90
CA LYS A 149 13.94 0.16 -8.63
C LYS A 149 14.17 -0.76 -9.83
N ASN A 150 15.14 -0.42 -10.69
CA ASN A 150 15.50 -1.20 -11.86
C ASN A 150 14.28 -1.52 -12.74
N ASN A 151 13.46 -0.47 -13.00
CA ASN A 151 12.23 -0.50 -13.80
C ASN A 151 11.02 -1.23 -13.17
N PHE A 152 11.16 -1.80 -11.99
CA PHE A 152 10.02 -2.24 -11.21
C PHE A 152 9.37 -1.03 -10.52
N SER A 153 8.10 -0.82 -10.77
CA SER A 153 7.35 0.23 -10.07
C SER A 153 6.97 -0.22 -8.64
N THR A 154 6.61 0.75 -7.80
CA THR A 154 6.13 0.47 -6.44
C THR A 154 4.81 -0.33 -6.47
N GLU A 155 3.99 -0.12 -7.49
CA GLU A 155 2.75 -0.86 -7.77
C GLU A 155 3.05 -2.33 -8.10
N MET A 156 4.08 -2.60 -8.90
CA MET A 156 4.53 -3.96 -9.18
C MET A 156 5.02 -4.66 -7.90
N LEU A 157 5.80 -3.97 -7.06
CA LEU A 157 6.22 -4.52 -5.76
C LEU A 157 5.02 -4.86 -4.88
N HIS A 158 4.01 -3.98 -4.86
CA HIS A 158 2.78 -4.24 -4.10
C HIS A 158 2.07 -5.50 -4.63
N CYS A 159 1.87 -5.61 -5.94
CA CYS A 159 1.27 -6.80 -6.54
C CYS A 159 2.06 -8.09 -6.24
N LEU A 160 3.38 -8.04 -6.33
CA LEU A 160 4.27 -9.16 -6.08
C LEU A 160 4.18 -9.65 -4.63
N LEU A 161 4.18 -8.74 -3.68
CA LEU A 161 4.25 -9.07 -2.26
C LEU A 161 2.90 -9.40 -1.65
N LEU A 162 1.79 -8.88 -2.20
CA LEU A 162 0.46 -8.95 -1.57
C LEU A 162 0.00 -10.38 -1.24
N LYS A 163 0.41 -11.37 -2.05
CA LYS A 163 0.10 -12.80 -1.82
C LYS A 163 1.37 -13.67 -1.78
N LYS A 164 2.52 -13.06 -1.52
CA LYS A 164 3.76 -13.82 -1.35
C LYS A 164 3.83 -14.38 0.05
N ASN A 165 3.92 -15.70 0.19
CA ASN A 165 4.15 -16.30 1.50
C ASN A 165 5.58 -15.98 1.96
N ILE A 166 5.68 -15.29 3.10
CA ILE A 166 6.94 -14.87 3.72
C ILE A 166 7.26 -15.61 5.01
N SER A 167 6.42 -16.57 5.42
CA SER A 167 6.63 -17.34 6.66
C SER A 167 8.06 -17.90 6.78
N PRO A 168 8.71 -18.41 5.70
CA PRO A 168 10.06 -18.99 5.81
C PRO A 168 11.15 -17.98 6.18
N ILE A 169 10.89 -16.67 6.03
CA ILE A 169 11.88 -15.63 6.30
C ILE A 169 11.59 -14.85 7.57
N VAL A 170 10.46 -15.12 8.24
CA VAL A 170 10.11 -14.50 9.51
C VAL A 170 10.90 -15.18 10.62
N THR A 171 11.48 -14.39 11.51
CA THR A 171 12.25 -14.84 12.68
C THR A 171 11.68 -14.24 13.96
N GLY A 172 12.12 -14.71 15.11
CA GLY A 172 11.69 -14.23 16.43
C GLY A 172 10.54 -15.05 17.02
N ALA A 173 10.85 -15.85 18.05
CA ALA A 173 9.87 -16.72 18.70
C ALA A 173 8.84 -15.97 19.56
N VAL A 174 9.22 -14.82 20.13
CA VAL A 174 8.35 -14.00 20.99
C VAL A 174 7.73 -12.85 20.20
N GLN A 175 8.53 -12.23 19.37
CA GLN A 175 8.09 -11.14 18.50
C GLN A 175 8.57 -11.41 17.07
N ALA A 176 7.63 -11.61 16.16
CA ALA A 176 7.92 -11.87 14.77
C ALA A 176 8.67 -10.67 14.16
N LYS A 177 9.71 -10.96 13.37
CA LYS A 177 10.56 -9.95 12.76
C LYS A 177 11.01 -10.35 11.36
N ILE A 178 11.07 -9.37 10.47
CA ILE A 178 11.66 -9.49 9.13
C ILE A 178 12.84 -8.52 9.05
N SER A 179 14.06 -9.04 8.97
CA SER A 179 15.23 -8.21 8.76
C SER A 179 15.47 -7.96 7.26
N GLN A 180 16.23 -6.92 6.92
CA GLN A 180 16.67 -6.68 5.53
C GLN A 180 17.46 -7.88 4.97
N ALA A 181 18.26 -8.56 5.81
CA ALA A 181 18.96 -9.78 5.43
C ALA A 181 18.00 -10.92 5.05
N ASN A 182 16.88 -11.03 5.80
CA ASN A 182 15.84 -12.01 5.48
C ASN A 182 15.04 -11.63 4.23
N MET A 183 14.80 -10.35 3.97
CA MET A 183 14.17 -9.89 2.71
C MET A 183 14.98 -10.31 1.47
N ARG A 184 16.32 -10.40 1.54
CA ARG A 184 17.16 -10.93 0.45
C ARG A 184 16.89 -12.40 0.13
N LYS A 185 16.29 -13.16 1.04
CA LYS A 185 15.92 -14.57 0.83
C LYS A 185 14.60 -14.73 0.07
N ILE A 186 13.86 -13.65 -0.15
CA ILE A 186 12.65 -13.67 -0.98
C ILE A 186 13.07 -13.75 -2.45
N LEU A 187 13.01 -14.96 -3.00
CA LEU A 187 13.28 -15.17 -4.41
C LEU A 187 12.08 -14.76 -5.26
N ILE A 188 12.38 -14.16 -6.39
CA ILE A 188 11.42 -13.63 -7.36
C ILE A 188 11.86 -13.91 -8.79
N THR A 189 10.93 -14.07 -9.69
CA THR A 189 11.18 -14.04 -11.12
C THR A 189 11.32 -12.61 -11.62
N GLN A 190 12.36 -12.34 -12.39
CA GLN A 190 12.63 -11.03 -12.98
C GLN A 190 12.55 -11.14 -14.51
N PRO A 191 11.53 -10.52 -15.13
CA PRO A 191 11.41 -10.50 -16.57
C PRO A 191 12.42 -9.56 -17.22
N PRO A 192 12.60 -9.61 -18.56
CA PRO A 192 13.27 -8.58 -19.32
C PRO A 192 12.66 -7.20 -19.09
N HIS A 193 13.48 -6.16 -19.31
CA HIS A 193 13.11 -4.76 -19.07
C HIS A 193 11.82 -4.33 -19.79
N GLU A 194 11.67 -4.74 -21.04
CA GLU A 194 10.52 -4.39 -21.88
C GLU A 194 9.21 -4.90 -21.26
N ILE A 195 9.23 -6.11 -20.70
CA ILE A 195 8.07 -6.73 -20.05
C ILE A 195 7.67 -5.94 -18.81
N THR A 196 8.64 -5.48 -18.00
CA THR A 196 8.36 -4.64 -16.83
C THR A 196 7.72 -3.32 -17.20
N ILE A 197 8.17 -2.68 -18.28
CA ILE A 197 7.59 -1.42 -18.79
C ILE A 197 6.15 -1.64 -19.25
N ILE A 198 5.93 -2.65 -20.09
CA ILE A 198 4.59 -2.96 -20.61
C ILE A 198 3.64 -3.26 -19.45
N PHE A 199 4.02 -4.14 -18.53
CA PHE A 199 3.19 -4.44 -17.37
C PHE A 199 2.91 -3.22 -16.50
N SER A 200 3.92 -2.40 -16.23
CA SER A 200 3.75 -1.15 -15.47
C SER A 200 2.75 -0.21 -16.12
N SER A 201 2.71 -0.15 -17.46
CA SER A 201 1.72 0.66 -18.19
C SER A 201 0.28 0.19 -17.98
N HIS A 202 0.08 -1.11 -17.78
CA HIS A 202 -1.25 -1.70 -17.52
C HIS A 202 -1.72 -1.47 -16.08
N ILE A 203 -0.84 -1.62 -15.08
CA ILE A 203 -1.26 -1.49 -13.67
C ILE A 203 -1.31 -0.06 -13.18
N LYS A 204 -0.48 0.84 -13.71
CA LYS A 204 -0.44 2.25 -13.27
C LYS A 204 -1.79 2.95 -13.30
N PRO A 205 -2.62 2.85 -14.37
CA PRO A 205 -3.96 3.45 -14.38
C PRO A 205 -4.87 2.92 -13.26
N ILE A 206 -4.77 1.62 -12.92
CA ILE A 206 -5.55 1.00 -11.85
C ILE A 206 -5.20 1.66 -10.50
N TYR A 207 -3.91 1.82 -10.21
CA TYR A 207 -3.45 2.45 -8.97
C TYR A 207 -3.75 3.94 -8.92
N GLU A 208 -3.72 4.66 -10.04
CA GLU A 208 -4.12 6.07 -10.07
C GLU A 208 -5.62 6.27 -9.76
N ILE A 209 -6.49 5.36 -10.23
CA ILE A 209 -7.91 5.38 -9.86
C ILE A 209 -8.08 5.06 -8.37
N ARG A 210 -7.39 4.03 -7.84
CA ARG A 210 -7.42 3.70 -6.41
C ARG A 210 -7.02 4.89 -5.55
N LYS A 211 -5.94 5.57 -5.92
CA LYS A 211 -5.43 6.76 -5.24
C LYS A 211 -6.44 7.92 -5.27
N LYS A 212 -7.11 8.17 -6.40
CA LYS A 212 -8.17 9.18 -6.50
C LYS A 212 -9.33 8.87 -5.56
N ASN A 213 -9.81 7.63 -5.55
CA ASN A 213 -10.88 7.19 -4.66
C ASN A 213 -10.49 7.33 -3.18
N GLU A 214 -9.24 7.04 -2.81
CA GLU A 214 -8.74 7.19 -1.45
C GLU A 214 -8.66 8.65 -1.02
N LEU A 215 -8.15 9.55 -1.89
CA LEU A 215 -8.13 10.99 -1.65
C LEU A 215 -9.55 11.56 -1.50
N GLU A 216 -10.51 11.07 -2.29
CA GLU A 216 -11.91 11.44 -2.15
C GLU A 216 -12.46 10.99 -0.80
N ASN A 217 -12.18 9.75 -0.39
CA ASN A 217 -12.59 9.24 0.93
C ASN A 217 -11.99 10.04 2.09
N GLN A 218 -10.73 10.47 1.98
CA GLN A 218 -10.10 11.35 2.97
C GLN A 218 -10.81 12.70 3.06
N ARG A 219 -11.11 13.32 1.91
CA ARG A 219 -11.88 14.58 1.86
C ARG A 219 -13.28 14.41 2.46
N LEU A 220 -13.97 13.34 2.10
CA LEU A 220 -15.28 13.01 2.64
C LEU A 220 -15.23 12.84 4.17
N SER A 221 -14.20 12.18 4.71
CA SER A 221 -14.03 12.01 6.16
C SER A 221 -13.83 13.35 6.86
N ILE A 222 -12.99 14.24 6.31
CA ILE A 222 -12.78 15.59 6.85
C ILE A 222 -14.08 16.38 6.82
N LEU A 223 -14.83 16.36 5.73
CA LEU A 223 -16.12 17.04 5.60
C LEU A 223 -17.11 16.53 6.64
N ARG A 224 -17.22 15.21 6.82
CA ARG A 224 -18.08 14.61 7.85
C ARG A 224 -17.70 15.14 9.23
N ASP A 225 -16.43 15.05 9.60
CA ASP A 225 -15.96 15.36 10.96
C ASP A 225 -16.04 16.85 11.28
N THR A 226 -15.98 17.71 10.26
CA THR A 226 -16.07 19.17 10.42
C THR A 226 -17.48 19.72 10.32
N LEU A 227 -18.30 19.22 9.39
CA LEU A 227 -19.62 19.78 9.09
C LEU A 227 -20.74 19.12 9.89
N LEU A 228 -20.68 17.81 10.09
CA LEU A 228 -21.77 17.08 10.75
C LEU A 228 -22.06 17.57 12.18
N PRO A 229 -21.05 17.81 13.05
CA PRO A 229 -21.30 18.38 14.38
C PRO A 229 -21.93 19.78 14.34
N LYS A 230 -21.56 20.60 13.36
CA LYS A 230 -22.10 21.96 13.18
C LYS A 230 -23.57 21.94 12.71
N LEU A 231 -23.90 21.02 11.83
CA LEU A 231 -25.26 20.79 11.36
C LEU A 231 -26.16 20.24 12.48
N MET A 232 -25.66 19.29 13.26
CA MET A 232 -26.40 18.70 14.38
C MET A 232 -26.63 19.68 15.52
N SER A 233 -25.67 20.57 15.79
CA SER A 233 -25.80 21.63 16.83
C SER A 233 -26.58 22.86 16.37
N GLY A 234 -27.02 22.91 15.09
CA GLY A 234 -27.71 24.07 14.53
C GLY A 234 -26.80 25.30 14.30
N LYS A 235 -25.49 25.16 14.53
CA LYS A 235 -24.51 26.25 14.29
C LYS A 235 -24.29 26.55 12.81
N LEU A 236 -24.68 25.64 11.93
CA LEU A 236 -24.66 25.80 10.47
C LEU A 236 -26.05 25.55 9.94
N LYS A 237 -26.63 26.52 9.23
CA LYS A 237 -27.90 26.35 8.48
C LYS A 237 -27.53 26.06 7.02
N ILE A 238 -28.34 25.22 6.37
CA ILE A 238 -28.06 24.80 4.98
C ILE A 238 -28.08 25.97 3.99
N ASN A 239 -28.87 27.01 4.28
CA ASN A 239 -28.88 28.24 3.46
C ASN A 239 -27.54 28.98 3.51
N ASP A 240 -26.66 28.73 4.48
CA ASP A 240 -25.33 29.34 4.60
C ASP A 240 -24.27 28.60 3.75
N ILE A 241 -24.60 27.46 3.13
CA ILE A 241 -23.69 26.63 2.34
C ILE A 241 -23.82 26.93 0.84
N ASN A 242 -24.93 27.53 0.41
CA ASN A 242 -25.26 27.79 -0.99
C ASN A 242 -24.95 29.25 -1.44
N ASN A 243 -24.31 30.03 -0.59
CA ASN A 243 -23.72 31.34 -0.87
C ASN A 243 -22.20 31.26 -0.76
#